data_446e88396659935961e191dee21db1c8
#
_entry.id   446e88396659935961e191dee21db1c8
#
_cell.length_a   1.000
_cell.length_b   1.000
_cell.length_c   1.000
_cell.angle_alpha   90.00
_cell.angle_beta   90.00
_cell.angle_gamma   90.00
#
_symmetry.space_group_name_H-M   'P 1'
#
loop_
_entity.id
_entity.type
_entity.pdbx_description
1 polymer ?
#
loop_
_entity_poly.entity_id
_entity_poly.type
_entity_poly.pdbx_seq_one_letter_code
_entity_poly.pdbx_strand_id
1 'polypeptide(L)'
;MKVAVYCSASEMIRPEYFQDAEDLGTRLAVGGHELVYGGGNIGSMGKLASAAHRSGVKITSVIPKFFHDQELTFLESDEIILTEDMQQRRKLMWEKSDCAVALPGGFGTLEEVI
;
A
#
# COMPACT_ATOMS: atom_id res chain seq x y z
N MET A 1 15.59 2.95 -0.19
CA MET A 1 15.08 1.95 -1.13
C MET A 1 13.57 2.13 -1.29
N LYS A 2 13.05 1.90 -2.48
CA LYS A 2 11.61 1.92 -2.71
C LYS A 2 11.03 0.54 -2.46
N VAL A 3 10.18 0.42 -1.46
CA VAL A 3 9.62 -0.85 -1.01
C VAL A 3 8.15 -0.93 -1.45
N ALA A 4 7.85 -1.91 -2.30
CA ALA A 4 6.46 -2.22 -2.66
C ALA A 4 5.85 -3.05 -1.55
N VAL A 5 4.69 -2.65 -1.04
CA VAL A 5 3.98 -3.39 0.00
C VAL A 5 2.61 -3.84 -0.53
N TYR A 6 2.39 -5.13 -0.50
CA TYR A 6 1.13 -5.76 -0.89
C TYR A 6 0.37 -6.13 0.37
N CYS A 7 -0.81 -5.56 0.54
CA CYS A 7 -1.66 -5.83 1.69
C CYS A 7 -3.13 -5.62 1.33
N SER A 8 -4.02 -5.95 2.28
CA SER A 8 -5.45 -5.93 2.05
C SER A 8 -6.07 -4.57 2.35
N ALA A 9 -7.09 -4.20 1.58
CA ALA A 9 -7.99 -3.09 1.90
C ALA A 9 -9.21 -3.56 2.72
N SER A 10 -9.33 -4.86 3.02
CA SER A 10 -10.46 -5.40 3.76
C SER A 10 -10.43 -4.97 5.22
N GLU A 11 -11.61 -4.62 5.75
CA GLU A 11 -11.80 -4.39 7.19
C GLU A 11 -12.09 -5.70 7.93
N MET A 12 -12.26 -6.81 7.22
CA MET A 12 -12.69 -8.11 7.73
C MET A 12 -11.51 -9.06 7.95
N ILE A 13 -10.43 -8.57 8.53
CA ILE A 13 -9.25 -9.36 8.84
C ILE A 13 -8.93 -9.26 10.35
N ARG A 14 -8.01 -10.10 10.80
CA ARG A 14 -7.62 -10.12 12.21
C ARG A 14 -6.99 -8.78 12.65
N PRO A 15 -7.30 -8.30 13.85
CA PRO A 15 -6.71 -7.05 14.37
C PRO A 15 -5.18 -7.05 14.38
N GLU A 16 -4.53 -8.19 14.58
CA GLU A 16 -3.06 -8.30 14.58
C GLU A 16 -2.47 -7.89 13.23
N TYR A 17 -3.20 -8.12 12.13
CA TYR A 17 -2.73 -7.76 10.80
C TYR A 17 -2.72 -6.26 10.59
N PHE A 18 -3.67 -5.54 11.22
CA PHE A 18 -3.66 -4.07 11.21
C PHE A 18 -2.45 -3.54 11.96
N GLN A 19 -2.11 -4.16 13.08
CA GLN A 19 -0.93 -3.77 13.85
C GLN A 19 0.35 -4.01 13.07
N ASP A 20 0.45 -5.13 12.37
CA ASP A 20 1.60 -5.43 11.52
C ASP A 20 1.79 -4.37 10.44
N ALA A 21 0.69 -3.89 9.84
CA ALA A 21 0.73 -2.85 8.83
C ALA A 21 1.22 -1.52 9.41
N GLU A 22 0.75 -1.14 10.58
CA GLU A 22 1.22 0.07 11.26
C GLU A 22 2.70 -0.01 11.60
N ASP A 23 3.14 -1.14 12.12
CA ASP A 23 4.54 -1.37 12.48
C ASP A 23 5.45 -1.26 11.26
N LEU A 24 5.03 -1.84 10.13
CA LEU A 24 5.79 -1.74 8.90
C LEU A 24 5.91 -0.29 8.42
N GLY A 25 4.81 0.46 8.45
CA GLY A 25 4.81 1.87 8.06
C GLY A 25 5.83 2.67 8.86
N THR A 26 5.88 2.46 10.17
CA THR A 26 6.83 3.12 11.06
C THR A 26 8.27 2.68 10.77
N ARG A 27 8.49 1.38 10.54
CA ARG A 27 9.82 0.83 10.27
C ARG A 27 10.42 1.29 8.96
N LEU A 28 9.60 1.57 7.95
CA LEU A 28 10.08 2.13 6.69
C LEU A 28 10.80 3.46 6.92
N ALA A 29 10.28 4.28 7.82
CA ALA A 29 10.91 5.56 8.17
C ALA A 29 12.27 5.35 8.82
N VAL A 30 12.40 4.39 9.73
CA VAL A 30 13.65 4.10 10.43
C VAL A 30 14.76 3.73 9.45
N GLY A 31 14.43 2.96 8.41
CA GLY A 31 15.39 2.57 7.38
C GLY A 31 15.62 3.61 6.29
N GLY A 32 14.90 4.73 6.30
CA GLY A 32 14.99 5.74 5.25
C GLY A 32 14.38 5.29 3.92
N HIS A 33 13.41 4.39 3.96
CA HIS A 33 12.79 3.82 2.76
C HIS A 33 11.56 4.61 2.32
N GLU A 34 11.22 4.47 1.03
CA GLU A 34 9.98 5.00 0.46
C GLU A 34 8.97 3.87 0.29
N LEU A 35 7.69 4.21 0.35
CA LEU A 35 6.59 3.27 0.19
C LEU A 35 5.98 3.36 -1.20
N VAL A 36 5.80 2.21 -1.85
CA VAL A 36 5.00 2.07 -3.07
C VAL A 36 3.93 1.05 -2.76
N TYR A 37 2.66 1.43 -2.85
CA TYR A 37 1.59 0.49 -2.48
C TYR A 37 0.32 0.74 -3.28
N GLY A 38 -0.74 -0.01 -2.97
CA GLY A 38 -1.98 0.02 -3.73
C GLY A 38 -2.89 1.22 -3.53
N GLY A 39 -2.51 2.17 -2.71
CA GLY A 39 -3.20 3.46 -2.61
C GLY A 39 -4.46 3.50 -1.76
N GLY A 40 -4.87 2.41 -1.14
CA GLY A 40 -6.11 2.36 -0.36
C GLY A 40 -6.03 3.10 0.97
N ASN A 41 -7.19 3.60 1.43
CA ASN A 41 -7.30 4.34 2.69
C ASN A 41 -8.00 3.55 3.80
N ILE A 42 -8.33 2.28 3.58
CA ILE A 42 -9.00 1.42 4.55
C ILE A 42 -8.22 0.10 4.71
N GLY A 43 -8.57 -0.67 5.74
CA GLY A 43 -7.93 -1.96 6.02
C GLY A 43 -6.46 -1.80 6.37
N SER A 44 -5.68 -2.85 6.10
CA SER A 44 -4.23 -2.81 6.29
C SER A 44 -3.56 -1.73 5.44
N MET A 45 -4.07 -1.47 4.24
CA MET A 45 -3.56 -0.39 3.39
C MET A 45 -3.66 0.97 4.09
N GLY A 46 -4.82 1.26 4.68
CA GLY A 46 -5.03 2.51 5.41
C GLY A 46 -4.13 2.64 6.62
N LYS A 47 -3.97 1.56 7.38
CA LYS A 47 -3.10 1.55 8.56
C LYS A 47 -1.63 1.75 8.19
N LEU A 48 -1.17 1.06 7.15
CA LEU A 48 0.17 1.19 6.62
C LEU A 48 0.46 2.63 6.17
N ALA A 49 -0.41 3.17 5.34
CA ALA A 49 -0.21 4.51 4.77
C ALA A 49 -0.26 5.60 5.85
N SER A 50 -1.18 5.51 6.80
CA SER A 50 -1.28 6.47 7.89
C SER A 50 -0.04 6.46 8.77
N ALA A 51 0.48 5.29 9.13
CA ALA A 51 1.68 5.17 9.94
C ALA A 51 2.92 5.68 9.18
N ALA A 52 3.04 5.35 7.91
CA ALA A 52 4.13 5.82 7.06
C ALA A 52 4.09 7.35 6.93
N HIS A 53 2.92 7.91 6.69
CA HIS A 53 2.74 9.36 6.57
C HIS A 53 3.14 10.09 7.86
N ARG A 54 2.66 9.59 9.01
CA ARG A 54 3.01 10.19 10.31
C ARG A 54 4.51 10.13 10.59
N SER A 55 5.19 9.14 10.04
CA SER A 55 6.62 8.93 10.26
C SER A 55 7.50 9.61 9.20
N GLY A 56 6.92 10.35 8.26
CA GLY A 56 7.67 11.09 7.25
C GLY A 56 8.12 10.27 6.04
N VAL A 57 7.56 9.10 5.82
CA VAL A 57 7.88 8.25 4.66
C VAL A 57 7.23 8.84 3.41
N LYS A 58 7.99 8.92 2.31
CA LYS A 58 7.45 9.30 1.01
C LYS A 58 6.58 8.17 0.48
N ILE A 59 5.36 8.48 0.06
CA ILE A 59 4.36 7.50 -0.36
C ILE A 59 3.97 7.71 -1.81
N THR A 60 4.11 6.65 -2.61
CA THR A 60 3.56 6.58 -3.97
C THR A 60 2.40 5.59 -3.97
N SER A 61 1.22 6.09 -4.29
CA SER A 61 0.00 5.28 -4.39
C SER A 61 -0.26 4.95 -5.85
N VAL A 62 -0.46 3.66 -6.14
CA VAL A 62 -0.78 3.17 -7.48
C VAL A 62 -2.16 2.52 -7.39
N ILE A 63 -3.19 3.20 -7.87
CA ILE A 63 -4.58 2.80 -7.65
C ILE A 63 -5.38 2.84 -8.95
N PRO A 64 -6.19 1.81 -9.24
CA PRO A 64 -7.10 1.85 -10.37
C PRO A 64 -8.09 3.01 -10.26
N LYS A 65 -8.36 3.65 -11.39
CA LYS A 65 -9.22 4.82 -11.43
C LYS A 65 -10.59 4.57 -10.81
N PHE A 66 -11.17 3.39 -11.02
CA PHE A 66 -12.50 3.10 -10.47
C PHE A 66 -12.55 3.09 -8.94
N PHE A 67 -11.46 2.70 -8.27
CA PHE A 67 -11.37 2.83 -6.80
C PHE A 67 -11.18 4.27 -6.38
N HIS A 68 -10.40 5.02 -7.14
CA HIS A 68 -10.18 6.44 -6.87
C HIS A 68 -11.50 7.22 -6.97
N ASP A 69 -12.32 6.91 -7.98
CA ASP A 69 -13.62 7.53 -8.18
C ASP A 69 -14.60 7.19 -7.03
N GLN A 70 -14.37 6.11 -6.30
CA GLN A 70 -15.15 5.73 -5.12
C GLN A 70 -14.59 6.32 -3.81
N GLU A 71 -13.65 7.23 -3.91
CA GLU A 71 -13.04 7.91 -2.77
C GLU A 71 -12.27 6.95 -1.83
N LEU A 72 -11.68 5.90 -2.38
CA LEU A 72 -10.92 4.90 -1.62
C LEU A 72 -9.42 5.18 -1.62
N THR A 73 -8.98 6.31 -2.14
CA THR A 73 -7.56 6.67 -2.23
C THR A 73 -7.08 7.40 -0.98
N PHE A 74 -5.87 7.06 -0.52
CA PHE A 74 -5.19 7.79 0.54
C PHE A 74 -4.66 9.11 -0.05
N LEU A 75 -5.38 10.21 0.18
CA LEU A 75 -5.12 11.49 -0.48
C LEU A 75 -3.86 12.19 0.01
N GLU A 76 -3.30 11.79 1.15
CA GLU A 76 -2.06 12.35 1.69
C GLU A 76 -0.81 11.71 1.11
N SER A 77 -0.96 10.91 0.06
CA SER A 77 0.17 10.35 -0.69
C SER A 77 0.95 11.46 -1.40
N ASP A 78 2.27 11.32 -1.45
CA ASP A 78 3.12 12.28 -2.17
C ASP A 78 2.91 12.22 -3.67
N GLU A 79 2.62 11.02 -4.19
CA GLU A 79 2.30 10.81 -5.61
C GLU A 79 1.15 9.81 -5.71
N ILE A 80 0.18 10.12 -6.57
CA ILE A 80 -0.96 9.24 -6.85
C ILE A 80 -0.95 8.93 -8.34
N ILE A 81 -0.79 7.66 -8.68
CA ILE A 81 -0.78 7.18 -10.06
C ILE A 81 -2.06 6.39 -10.29
N LEU A 82 -2.90 6.89 -11.21
CA LEU A 82 -4.15 6.21 -11.58
C LEU A 82 -3.87 5.20 -12.67
N THR A 83 -4.40 3.99 -12.52
CA THR A 83 -4.25 2.92 -13.50
C THR A 83 -5.61 2.57 -14.12
N GLU A 84 -5.56 1.94 -15.30
CA GLU A 84 -6.76 1.49 -16.01
C GLU A 84 -7.38 0.28 -15.32
N ASP A 85 -6.54 -0.64 -14.80
CA ASP A 85 -6.99 -1.88 -14.20
C ASP A 85 -5.98 -2.40 -13.17
N MET A 86 -6.28 -3.54 -12.57
CA MET A 86 -5.43 -4.16 -11.56
C MET A 86 -4.13 -4.72 -12.14
N GLN A 87 -4.14 -5.12 -13.39
CA GLN A 87 -2.94 -5.66 -14.05
C GLN A 87 -1.90 -4.55 -14.24
N GLN A 88 -2.32 -3.38 -14.70
CA GLN A 88 -1.45 -2.22 -14.84
C GLN A 88 -0.90 -1.78 -13.49
N ARG A 89 -1.73 -1.81 -12.44
CA ARG A 89 -1.32 -1.49 -11.07
C ARG A 89 -0.17 -2.39 -10.62
N ARG A 90 -0.32 -3.71 -10.79
CA ARG A 90 0.71 -4.68 -10.40
C ARG A 90 2.02 -4.42 -11.14
N LYS A 91 1.94 -4.18 -12.45
CA LYS A 91 3.10 -3.90 -13.28
C LYS A 91 3.85 -2.65 -12.81
N LEU A 92 3.13 -1.56 -12.56
CA LEU A 92 3.73 -0.31 -12.12
C LEU A 92 4.34 -0.40 -10.73
N MET A 93 3.69 -1.09 -9.79
CA MET A 93 4.24 -1.31 -8.46
C MET A 93 5.55 -2.07 -8.55
N TRP A 94 5.59 -3.10 -9.36
CA TRP A 94 6.79 -3.90 -9.57
C TRP A 94 7.92 -3.07 -10.17
N GLU A 95 7.63 -2.32 -11.23
CA GLU A 95 8.62 -1.51 -11.94
C GLU A 95 9.18 -0.37 -11.09
N LYS A 96 8.38 0.20 -10.20
CA LYS A 96 8.76 1.36 -9.40
C LYS A 96 9.42 1.01 -8.06
N SER A 97 9.59 -0.26 -7.76
CA SER A 97 10.14 -0.70 -6.47
C SER A 97 11.45 -1.44 -6.60
N ASP A 98 12.24 -1.41 -5.54
CA ASP A 98 13.51 -2.14 -5.43
C ASP A 98 13.32 -3.50 -4.78
N CYS A 99 12.31 -3.64 -3.95
CA CYS A 99 11.96 -4.90 -3.29
C CYS A 99 10.47 -4.91 -2.95
N ALA A 100 9.97 -6.06 -2.51
CA ALA A 100 8.55 -6.23 -2.20
C ALA A 100 8.36 -6.94 -0.87
N VAL A 101 7.32 -6.51 -0.14
CA VAL A 101 6.86 -7.12 1.11
C VAL A 101 5.38 -7.41 0.96
N ALA A 102 4.96 -8.61 1.34
CA ALA A 102 3.54 -8.97 1.38
C ALA A 102 3.13 -9.16 2.84
N LEU A 103 2.08 -8.47 3.25
CA LEU A 103 1.49 -8.62 4.58
C LEU A 103 0.31 -9.58 4.52
N PRO A 104 0.06 -10.38 5.57
CA PRO A 104 -1.08 -11.27 5.59
C PRO A 104 -2.38 -10.48 5.54
N GLY A 105 -3.40 -10.98 4.81
CA GLY A 105 -4.65 -10.23 4.70
C GLY A 105 -5.67 -10.77 3.70
N GLY A 106 -5.51 -11.98 3.20
CA GLY A 106 -6.51 -12.61 2.36
C GLY A 106 -6.06 -12.86 0.93
N PHE A 107 -6.99 -13.34 0.12
CA PHE A 107 -6.71 -13.79 -1.24
C PHE A 107 -6.25 -12.67 -2.19
N GLY A 108 -6.78 -11.45 -2.02
CA GLY A 108 -6.39 -10.33 -2.87
C GLY A 108 -4.92 -10.02 -2.80
N THR A 109 -4.32 -10.09 -1.60
CA THR A 109 -2.90 -9.90 -1.41
C THR A 109 -2.11 -11.01 -2.09
N LEU A 110 -2.55 -12.25 -1.95
CA LEU A 110 -1.89 -13.41 -2.56
C LEU A 110 -1.91 -13.32 -4.09
N GLU A 111 -3.04 -12.93 -4.67
CA GLU A 111 -3.15 -12.75 -6.12
C GLU A 111 -2.20 -11.68 -6.65
N GLU A 112 -2.03 -10.58 -5.93
CA GLU A 112 -1.14 -9.51 -6.36
C GLU A 112 0.33 -9.94 -6.36
N VAL A 113 0.71 -10.82 -5.43
CA VAL A 113 2.09 -11.30 -5.34
C VAL A 113 2.39 -12.37 -6.38
N ILE A 114 1.44 -13.24 -6.65
CA ILE A 114 1.59 -14.33 -7.60
C ILE A 114 1.42 -13.85 -9.03
#